data_52838fc8dad4237c83948891ff995ae1
#
_entry.id   52838fc8dad4237c83948891ff995ae1
#
_cell.length_a   1.000
_cell.length_b   1.000
_cell.length_c   1.000
_cell.angle_alpha   90.00
_cell.angle_beta   90.00
_cell.angle_gamma   90.00
#
_symmetry.space_group_name_H-M   'P 1'
#
loop_
_entity.id
_entity.type
_entity.pdbx_description
1 polymer ?
#
loop_
_entity_poly.entity_id
_entity_poly.type
_entity_poly.pdbx_seq_one_letter_code
_entity_poly.pdbx_strand_id
1 'polypeptide(L)'
;MQPPHMLLALSDGPRALADAACLQVFSPLLRKLPKTDRKHSVMVLPGDDRGNGPLIRYLRHLGYTATGWRQGRNLGPQSFTEESLTSALEPLLDAGGGKVSLVGHSLGGIYAREIAGMRPEHIHQVITLGSPFGKGHQQASHASRLYQRLNPQPDARDDDDSLNTPPPVPTTAIYTKADGVVNWRTSLQQGDDHDVHNIEVVGSHIGLNLNAAVWFWIAKKLAEV
;
A
#
# COMPACT_ATOMS: atom_id res chain seq x y z
N MET A 1 18.84 -8.03 5.17
CA MET A 1 18.42 -8.91 4.01
C MET A 1 19.06 -8.39 2.73
N GLN A 2 19.24 -9.23 1.70
CA GLN A 2 19.78 -8.78 0.42
C GLN A 2 18.63 -8.30 -0.51
N PRO A 3 18.90 -7.33 -1.42
CA PRO A 3 17.94 -6.95 -2.46
C PRO A 3 17.57 -8.13 -3.37
N PRO A 4 16.48 -8.04 -4.15
CA PRO A 4 16.11 -9.03 -5.14
C PRO A 4 17.22 -9.29 -6.17
N HIS A 5 17.17 -10.45 -6.82
CA HIS A 5 18.13 -10.77 -7.90
C HIS A 5 18.00 -9.76 -9.04
N MET A 6 19.12 -9.37 -9.64
CA MET A 6 19.18 -8.33 -10.69
C MET A 6 18.26 -8.64 -11.89
N LEU A 7 18.09 -9.91 -12.25
CA LEU A 7 17.17 -10.30 -13.34
C LEU A 7 15.70 -9.98 -13.01
N LEU A 8 15.30 -10.12 -11.74
CA LEU A 8 13.95 -9.71 -11.30
C LEU A 8 13.81 -8.18 -11.38
N ALA A 9 14.84 -7.44 -10.96
CA ALA A 9 14.84 -5.99 -11.04
C ALA A 9 14.71 -5.47 -12.47
N LEU A 10 15.51 -6.03 -13.41
CA LEU A 10 15.48 -5.63 -14.82
C LEU A 10 14.17 -6.04 -15.51
N SER A 11 13.54 -7.12 -15.10
CA SER A 11 12.28 -7.59 -15.67
C SER A 11 11.04 -7.00 -15.01
N ASP A 12 11.16 -6.22 -13.93
CA ASP A 12 10.00 -5.72 -13.19
C ASP A 12 9.10 -4.81 -14.04
N GLY A 13 9.69 -3.85 -14.77
CA GLY A 13 8.95 -2.99 -15.69
C GLY A 13 8.19 -3.74 -16.80
N PRO A 14 8.84 -4.61 -17.59
CA PRO A 14 8.14 -5.48 -18.55
C PRO A 14 7.02 -6.32 -17.94
N ARG A 15 7.20 -6.87 -16.74
CA ARG A 15 6.15 -7.63 -16.04
C ARG A 15 5.01 -6.74 -15.57
N ALA A 16 5.28 -5.50 -15.21
CA ALA A 16 4.23 -4.52 -14.87
C ALA A 16 3.30 -4.24 -16.08
N LEU A 17 3.83 -4.26 -17.31
CA LEU A 17 2.99 -4.16 -18.50
C LEU A 17 2.10 -5.39 -18.67
N ALA A 18 2.61 -6.59 -18.35
CA ALA A 18 1.80 -7.81 -18.35
C ALA A 18 0.71 -7.77 -17.28
N ASP A 19 1.02 -7.28 -16.06
CA ASP A 19 0.03 -7.08 -15.00
C ASP A 19 -1.10 -6.14 -15.47
N ALA A 20 -0.76 -5.02 -16.11
CA ALA A 20 -1.72 -4.07 -16.64
C ALA A 20 -2.56 -4.67 -17.78
N ALA A 21 -1.97 -5.47 -18.67
CA ALA A 21 -2.69 -6.16 -19.73
C ALA A 21 -3.67 -7.20 -19.15
N CYS A 22 -3.26 -8.00 -18.17
CA CYS A 22 -4.14 -8.91 -17.45
C CYS A 22 -5.29 -8.15 -16.77
N LEU A 23 -5.01 -7.02 -16.13
CA LEU A 23 -6.05 -6.20 -15.53
C LEU A 23 -7.10 -5.74 -16.57
N GLN A 24 -6.69 -5.35 -17.77
CA GLN A 24 -7.62 -4.98 -18.85
C GLN A 24 -8.60 -6.13 -19.16
N VAL A 25 -8.07 -7.37 -19.26
CA VAL A 25 -8.87 -8.57 -19.54
C VAL A 25 -9.87 -8.86 -18.41
N PHE A 26 -9.42 -8.76 -17.15
CA PHE A 26 -10.24 -9.10 -15.98
C PHE A 26 -11.11 -7.92 -15.46
N SER A 27 -10.86 -6.69 -15.91
CA SER A 27 -11.59 -5.50 -15.47
C SER A 27 -13.12 -5.62 -15.57
N PRO A 28 -13.74 -6.21 -16.65
CA PRO A 28 -15.19 -6.39 -16.71
C PRO A 28 -15.73 -7.31 -15.60
N LEU A 29 -14.96 -8.33 -15.20
CA LEU A 29 -15.33 -9.24 -14.13
C LEU A 29 -15.20 -8.56 -12.76
N LEU A 30 -14.09 -7.86 -12.52
CA LEU A 30 -13.86 -7.11 -11.29
C LEU A 30 -14.94 -6.05 -11.03
N ARG A 31 -15.45 -5.40 -12.07
CA ARG A 31 -16.53 -4.42 -11.97
C ARG A 31 -17.90 -5.03 -11.60
N LYS A 32 -18.05 -6.35 -11.66
CA LYS A 32 -19.24 -7.07 -11.22
C LYS A 32 -19.21 -7.46 -9.74
N LEU A 33 -18.11 -7.20 -9.04
CA LEU A 33 -18.04 -7.42 -7.59
C LEU A 33 -19.10 -6.57 -6.87
N PRO A 34 -19.59 -7.04 -5.72
CA PRO A 34 -20.60 -6.33 -4.95
C PRO A 34 -20.17 -4.88 -4.67
N LYS A 35 -21.09 -3.95 -4.85
CA LYS A 35 -20.89 -2.55 -4.49
C LYS A 35 -21.24 -2.35 -3.03
N THR A 36 -20.51 -1.47 -2.36
CA THR A 36 -20.90 -1.04 -1.02
C THR A 36 -22.00 0.02 -1.11
N ASP A 37 -22.96 -0.06 -0.21
CA ASP A 37 -23.98 0.96 0.06
C ASP A 37 -23.66 1.77 1.34
N ARG A 38 -22.60 1.36 2.06
CA ARG A 38 -22.13 2.03 3.27
C ARG A 38 -21.29 3.26 2.94
N LYS A 39 -21.33 4.25 3.82
CA LYS A 39 -20.38 5.36 3.80
C LYS A 39 -19.00 4.81 4.19
N HIS A 40 -18.13 4.58 3.23
CA HIS A 40 -16.82 4.02 3.46
C HIS A 40 -15.79 4.76 2.61
N SER A 41 -14.91 5.46 3.29
CA SER A 41 -13.81 6.20 2.65
C SER A 41 -12.55 5.37 2.53
N VAL A 42 -11.84 5.53 1.42
CA VAL A 42 -10.57 4.86 1.16
C VAL A 42 -9.53 5.89 0.71
N MET A 43 -8.40 5.96 1.41
CA MET A 43 -7.23 6.71 0.97
C MET A 43 -6.23 5.77 0.31
N VAL A 44 -5.82 6.09 -0.91
CA VAL A 44 -4.78 5.35 -1.63
C VAL A 44 -3.48 6.14 -1.60
N LEU A 45 -2.49 5.63 -0.87
CA LEU A 45 -1.18 6.25 -0.70
C LEU A 45 -0.20 5.69 -1.74
N PRO A 46 0.44 6.57 -2.52
CA PRO A 46 1.36 6.15 -3.56
C PRO A 46 2.76 5.87 -3.03
N GLY A 47 3.44 4.90 -3.67
CA GLY A 47 4.90 4.89 -3.69
C GLY A 47 5.43 6.01 -4.59
N ASP A 48 4.69 6.28 -5.70
CA ASP A 48 4.81 7.49 -6.54
C ASP A 48 3.41 7.94 -7.00
N ASP A 49 3.23 9.24 -7.32
CA ASP A 49 1.91 9.85 -7.56
C ASP A 49 1.16 9.38 -8.82
N ARG A 50 1.81 8.66 -9.72
CA ARG A 50 1.30 8.47 -11.10
C ARG A 50 0.46 7.20 -11.30
N GLY A 51 0.60 6.19 -10.44
CA GLY A 51 0.06 4.85 -10.68
C GLY A 51 -1.35 4.57 -10.13
N ASN A 52 -1.85 5.37 -9.19
CA ASN A 52 -3.04 5.01 -8.40
C ASN A 52 -4.39 5.41 -9.01
N GLY A 53 -4.40 6.26 -10.04
CA GLY A 53 -5.64 6.73 -10.67
C GLY A 53 -6.60 5.63 -11.12
N PRO A 54 -6.13 4.57 -11.78
CA PRO A 54 -6.99 3.44 -12.16
C PRO A 54 -7.63 2.73 -10.97
N LEU A 55 -6.87 2.44 -9.91
CA LEU A 55 -7.38 1.81 -8.68
C LEU A 55 -8.42 2.69 -8.00
N ILE A 56 -8.17 3.99 -7.86
CA ILE A 56 -9.12 4.95 -7.28
C ILE A 56 -10.43 4.96 -8.07
N ARG A 57 -10.38 4.97 -9.40
CA ARG A 57 -11.59 4.91 -10.24
C ARG A 57 -12.36 3.61 -10.07
N TYR A 58 -11.64 2.49 -9.94
CA TYR A 58 -12.24 1.20 -9.66
C TYR A 58 -12.95 1.17 -8.31
N LEU A 59 -12.31 1.64 -7.23
CA LEU A 59 -12.93 1.69 -5.91
C LEU A 59 -14.17 2.60 -5.89
N ARG A 60 -14.13 3.74 -6.58
CA ARG A 60 -15.31 4.59 -6.76
C ARG A 60 -16.44 3.90 -7.52
N HIS A 61 -16.11 3.07 -8.52
CA HIS A 61 -17.10 2.25 -9.21
C HIS A 61 -17.79 1.25 -8.28
N LEU A 62 -17.06 0.73 -7.28
CA LEU A 62 -17.59 -0.15 -6.23
C LEU A 62 -18.34 0.60 -5.11
N GLY A 63 -18.48 1.92 -5.19
CA GLY A 63 -19.27 2.73 -4.25
C GLY A 63 -18.45 3.36 -3.12
N TYR A 64 -17.14 3.14 -3.05
CA TYR A 64 -16.28 3.75 -2.03
C TYR A 64 -16.00 5.22 -2.31
N THR A 65 -15.90 6.05 -1.26
CA THR A 65 -15.37 7.41 -1.37
C THR A 65 -13.84 7.34 -1.42
N ALA A 66 -13.29 7.02 -2.60
CA ALA A 66 -11.85 6.79 -2.76
C ALA A 66 -11.12 8.03 -3.28
N THR A 67 -9.98 8.36 -2.68
CA THR A 67 -9.09 9.45 -3.12
C THR A 67 -7.63 9.05 -2.97
N GLY A 68 -6.76 9.76 -3.69
CA GLY A 68 -5.32 9.68 -3.49
C GLY A 68 -4.87 10.56 -2.32
N TRP A 69 -3.61 10.47 -2.01
CA TRP A 69 -2.92 11.19 -0.94
C TRP A 69 -3.04 12.73 -1.04
N ARG A 70 -3.05 13.30 -2.25
CA ARG A 70 -3.20 14.75 -2.55
C ARG A 70 -2.13 15.69 -1.97
N GLN A 71 -1.05 15.21 -1.39
CA GLN A 71 0.03 16.00 -0.80
C GLN A 71 1.25 16.15 -1.73
N GLY A 72 1.09 15.90 -3.03
CA GLY A 72 2.18 15.97 -4.00
C GLY A 72 3.06 14.71 -4.00
N ARG A 73 4.32 14.86 -4.44
CA ARG A 73 5.26 13.76 -4.51
C ARG A 73 5.65 13.28 -3.12
N ASN A 74 5.54 12.01 -2.91
CA ASN A 74 6.07 11.34 -1.74
C ASN A 74 7.61 11.26 -1.85
N LEU A 75 8.30 12.18 -1.22
CA LEU A 75 9.77 12.27 -1.22
C LEU A 75 10.41 11.73 0.07
N GLY A 76 9.63 11.12 0.93
CA GLY A 76 10.11 10.57 2.20
C GLY A 76 9.45 11.21 3.44
N PRO A 77 9.92 10.86 4.64
CA PRO A 77 9.30 11.23 5.92
C PRO A 77 9.14 12.73 6.14
N GLN A 78 9.99 13.54 5.52
CA GLN A 78 9.92 15.01 5.61
C GLN A 78 8.68 15.60 4.93
N SER A 79 7.98 14.81 4.10
CA SER A 79 6.74 15.20 3.45
C SER A 79 5.52 15.06 4.37
N PHE A 80 5.73 14.53 5.58
CA PHE A 80 4.70 14.17 6.53
C PHE A 80 4.79 15.01 7.79
N THR A 81 3.99 16.03 7.88
CA THR A 81 3.69 16.66 9.17
C THR A 81 2.36 16.13 9.69
N GLU A 82 2.15 16.10 11.01
CA GLU A 82 0.88 15.72 11.61
C GLU A 82 -0.29 16.58 11.08
N GLU A 83 -0.02 17.83 10.80
CA GLU A 83 -0.96 18.78 10.21
C GLU A 83 -1.35 18.40 8.77
N SER A 84 -0.37 17.98 7.93
CA SER A 84 -0.65 17.56 6.56
C SER A 84 -1.45 16.24 6.51
N LEU A 85 -1.19 15.33 7.45
CA LEU A 85 -1.93 14.10 7.63
C LEU A 85 -3.38 14.37 8.05
N THR A 86 -3.57 15.20 9.05
CA THR A 86 -4.88 15.59 9.56
C THR A 86 -5.69 16.23 8.45
N SER A 87 -5.14 17.22 7.75
CA SER A 87 -5.78 17.88 6.61
C SER A 87 -6.18 16.92 5.46
N ALA A 88 -5.40 15.87 5.23
CA ALA A 88 -5.72 14.87 4.22
C ALA A 88 -6.80 13.88 4.67
N LEU A 89 -6.87 13.57 5.97
CA LEU A 89 -7.82 12.61 6.53
C LEU A 89 -9.19 13.21 6.82
N GLU A 90 -9.27 14.44 7.35
CA GLU A 90 -10.52 15.07 7.78
C GLU A 90 -11.67 14.97 6.75
N PRO A 91 -11.50 15.34 5.46
CA PRO A 91 -12.58 15.25 4.49
C PRO A 91 -13.06 13.81 4.23
N LEU A 92 -12.18 12.83 4.49
CA LEU A 92 -12.50 11.41 4.32
C LEU A 92 -13.18 10.83 5.54
N LEU A 93 -12.86 11.32 6.74
CA LEU A 93 -13.53 10.95 7.98
C LEU A 93 -14.99 11.40 7.93
N ASP A 94 -15.24 12.65 7.53
CA ASP A 94 -16.60 13.19 7.36
C ASP A 94 -17.42 12.37 6.36
N ALA A 95 -16.82 12.05 5.20
CA ALA A 95 -17.48 11.26 4.16
C ALA A 95 -17.65 9.79 4.52
N GLY A 96 -16.74 9.23 5.33
CA GLY A 96 -16.66 7.81 5.68
C GLY A 96 -17.31 7.40 6.99
N GLY A 97 -18.00 8.33 7.67
CA GLY A 97 -18.64 8.02 8.96
C GLY A 97 -17.65 7.90 10.13
N GLY A 98 -16.53 8.63 10.08
CA GLY A 98 -15.53 8.74 11.16
C GLY A 98 -14.33 7.83 11.02
N LYS A 99 -14.30 6.95 10.00
CA LYS A 99 -13.14 6.07 9.75
C LYS A 99 -12.80 5.97 8.27
N VAL A 100 -11.53 5.65 7.99
CA VAL A 100 -10.96 5.51 6.63
C VAL A 100 -10.20 4.19 6.52
N SER A 101 -10.32 3.48 5.40
CA SER A 101 -9.40 2.40 5.05
C SER A 101 -8.21 2.95 4.28
N LEU A 102 -7.01 2.47 4.58
CA LEU A 102 -5.77 2.90 3.95
C LEU A 102 -5.25 1.80 3.02
N VAL A 103 -4.96 2.16 1.78
CA VAL A 103 -4.31 1.27 0.80
C VAL A 103 -2.99 1.90 0.39
N GLY A 104 -1.86 1.27 0.69
CA GLY A 104 -0.55 1.83 0.42
C GLY A 104 0.34 0.94 -0.44
N HIS A 105 0.87 1.48 -1.56
CA HIS A 105 1.83 0.78 -2.41
C HIS A 105 3.26 1.18 -2.08
N SER A 106 4.15 0.18 -1.93
CA SER A 106 5.58 0.40 -1.66
C SER A 106 5.78 1.31 -0.43
N LEU A 107 6.47 2.44 -0.57
CA LEU A 107 6.64 3.45 0.48
C LEU A 107 5.30 3.96 1.04
N GLY A 108 4.26 4.04 0.21
CA GLY A 108 2.92 4.44 0.65
C GLY A 108 2.30 3.50 1.69
N GLY A 109 2.69 2.22 1.70
CA GLY A 109 2.23 1.29 2.72
C GLY A 109 2.94 1.45 4.06
N ILE A 110 4.18 1.93 4.08
CA ILE A 110 4.87 2.32 5.32
C ILE A 110 4.09 3.45 5.98
N TYR A 111 3.75 4.49 5.21
CA TYR A 111 2.96 5.61 5.74
C TYR A 111 1.55 5.22 6.17
N ALA A 112 0.89 4.33 5.44
CA ALA A 112 -0.41 3.82 5.86
C ALA A 112 -0.35 3.15 7.25
N ARG A 113 0.73 2.41 7.53
CA ARG A 113 0.97 1.78 8.84
C ARG A 113 1.24 2.82 9.93
N GLU A 114 2.06 3.82 9.64
CA GLU A 114 2.36 4.92 10.57
C GLU A 114 1.10 5.70 10.93
N ILE A 115 0.29 6.08 9.95
CA ILE A 115 -1.00 6.75 10.17
C ILE A 115 -1.89 5.90 11.08
N ALA A 116 -1.99 4.61 10.80
CA ALA A 116 -2.83 3.71 11.59
C ALA A 116 -2.28 3.49 13.01
N GLY A 117 -0.97 3.56 13.21
CA GLY A 117 -0.36 3.55 14.55
C GLY A 117 -0.61 4.82 15.34
N MET A 118 -0.61 5.99 14.68
CA MET A 118 -0.85 7.28 15.33
C MET A 118 -2.32 7.57 15.61
N ARG A 119 -3.24 7.12 14.74
CA ARG A 119 -4.68 7.43 14.79
C ARG A 119 -5.55 6.19 14.57
N PRO A 120 -5.37 5.10 15.36
CA PRO A 120 -6.08 3.84 15.13
C PRO A 120 -7.61 3.98 15.23
N GLU A 121 -8.09 4.92 16.03
CA GLU A 121 -9.52 5.22 16.21
C GLU A 121 -10.21 5.69 14.91
N HIS A 122 -9.44 6.27 13.98
CA HIS A 122 -9.92 6.78 12.70
C HIS A 122 -9.67 5.83 11.51
N ILE A 123 -9.08 4.67 11.76
CA ILE A 123 -8.72 3.73 10.70
C ILE A 123 -9.56 2.46 10.82
N HIS A 124 -10.17 2.05 9.69
CA HIS A 124 -10.85 0.78 9.58
C HIS A 124 -9.86 -0.38 9.44
N GLN A 125 -8.93 -0.23 8.51
CA GLN A 125 -7.92 -1.24 8.19
C GLN A 125 -6.79 -0.64 7.36
N VAL A 126 -5.67 -1.37 7.28
CA VAL A 126 -4.53 -1.08 6.40
C VAL A 126 -4.33 -2.22 5.42
N ILE A 127 -4.21 -1.89 4.14
CA ILE A 127 -3.81 -2.83 3.07
C ILE A 127 -2.52 -2.32 2.44
N THR A 128 -1.45 -3.12 2.51
CA THR A 128 -0.15 -2.77 1.93
C THR A 128 0.14 -3.60 0.68
N LEU A 129 0.77 -3.00 -0.32
CA LEU A 129 1.11 -3.63 -1.59
C LEU A 129 2.64 -3.57 -1.78
N GLY A 130 3.35 -4.68 -1.59
CA GLY A 130 4.81 -4.77 -1.74
C GLY A 130 5.58 -3.76 -0.89
N SER A 131 5.13 -3.48 0.32
CA SER A 131 5.72 -2.44 1.17
C SER A 131 6.77 -3.03 2.11
N PRO A 132 8.01 -2.50 2.12
CA PRO A 132 9.10 -3.05 2.91
C PRO A 132 9.11 -2.48 4.34
N PHE A 133 8.29 -3.02 5.23
CA PHE A 133 8.22 -2.62 6.65
C PHE A 133 8.89 -3.62 7.60
N GLY A 134 9.28 -4.80 7.13
CA GLY A 134 9.91 -5.84 7.94
C GLY A 134 11.39 -5.58 8.23
N LYS A 135 11.95 -6.34 9.19
CA LYS A 135 13.36 -6.23 9.59
C LYS A 135 14.33 -6.26 8.41
N GLY A 136 15.31 -5.36 8.42
CA GLY A 136 16.33 -5.27 7.38
C GLY A 136 15.83 -4.67 6.06
N HIS A 137 14.71 -3.96 6.07
CA HIS A 137 14.13 -3.30 4.90
C HIS A 137 15.08 -2.33 4.21
N GLN A 138 15.91 -1.60 4.95
CA GLN A 138 16.88 -0.64 4.41
C GLN A 138 17.88 -1.23 3.43
N GLN A 139 18.30 -2.49 3.65
CA GLN A 139 19.24 -3.21 2.79
C GLN A 139 18.52 -4.10 1.76
N ALA A 140 17.22 -4.24 1.87
CA ALA A 140 16.42 -5.20 1.14
C ALA A 140 15.87 -4.67 -0.20
N SER A 141 16.23 -3.44 -0.61
CA SER A 141 15.69 -2.82 -1.83
C SER A 141 16.78 -2.22 -2.70
N HIS A 142 16.64 -2.34 -4.02
CA HIS A 142 17.47 -1.61 -4.98
C HIS A 142 17.24 -0.09 -4.91
N ALA A 143 16.06 0.34 -4.48
CA ALA A 143 15.72 1.74 -4.31
C ALA A 143 16.28 2.36 -3.02
N SER A 144 16.73 1.56 -2.04
CA SER A 144 17.22 2.06 -0.75
C SER A 144 18.37 3.05 -0.87
N ARG A 145 19.31 2.80 -1.79
CA ARG A 145 20.45 3.71 -2.02
C ARG A 145 19.99 5.06 -2.59
N LEU A 146 18.98 5.07 -3.45
CA LEU A 146 18.42 6.31 -3.98
C LEU A 146 17.63 7.04 -2.90
N TYR A 147 16.86 6.31 -2.12
CA TYR A 147 16.10 6.84 -0.99
C TYR A 147 17.04 7.50 0.04
N GLN A 148 18.11 6.82 0.45
CA GLN A 148 19.13 7.35 1.38
C GLN A 148 19.85 8.60 0.83
N ARG A 149 20.08 8.68 -0.48
CA ARG A 149 20.65 9.88 -1.12
C ARG A 149 19.70 11.07 -1.11
N LEU A 150 18.40 10.83 -1.26
CA LEU A 150 17.36 11.86 -1.22
C LEU A 150 17.01 12.27 0.21
N ASN A 151 17.25 11.38 1.17
CA ASN A 151 16.99 11.57 2.60
C ASN A 151 18.29 11.28 3.39
N PRO A 152 19.26 12.21 3.39
CA PRO A 152 20.59 11.96 3.98
C PRO A 152 20.60 11.93 5.50
N GLN A 153 19.54 12.32 6.17
CA GLN A 153 19.41 12.16 7.61
C GLN A 153 18.95 10.73 7.92
N PRO A 154 19.62 10.02 8.85
CA PRO A 154 19.11 8.74 9.31
C PRO A 154 17.69 8.95 9.80
N ASP A 155 16.75 8.19 9.26
CA ASP A 155 15.41 8.16 9.81
C ASP A 155 15.56 7.57 11.22
N ALA A 156 15.17 8.31 12.25
CA ALA A 156 15.20 7.81 13.64
C ALA A 156 14.38 6.51 13.80
N ARG A 157 13.56 6.18 12.80
CA ARG A 157 12.77 4.97 12.67
C ARG A 157 13.56 3.78 12.09
N ASP A 158 14.77 4.03 11.59
CA ASP A 158 15.60 3.00 10.96
C ASP A 158 16.04 1.89 11.93
N ASP A 159 16.15 2.20 13.22
CA ASP A 159 16.45 1.26 14.30
C ASP A 159 15.20 0.79 15.07
N ASP A 160 14.01 1.28 14.69
CA ASP A 160 12.78 1.02 15.41
C ASP A 160 12.05 -0.21 14.83
N ASP A 161 11.96 -1.27 15.65
CA ASP A 161 11.15 -2.47 15.39
C ASP A 161 9.64 -2.15 15.27
N SER A 162 9.22 -0.91 15.54
CA SER A 162 7.80 -0.49 15.51
C SER A 162 7.16 -0.69 14.15
N LEU A 163 7.89 -0.44 13.05
CA LEU A 163 7.39 -0.69 11.70
C LEU A 163 7.10 -2.17 11.43
N ASN A 164 7.80 -3.08 12.11
CA ASN A 164 7.63 -4.51 11.96
C ASN A 164 6.39 -5.02 12.72
N THR A 165 5.98 -4.30 13.77
CA THR A 165 4.77 -4.61 14.55
C THR A 165 3.53 -4.17 13.77
N PRO A 166 2.51 -5.02 13.58
CA PRO A 166 1.26 -4.61 12.97
C PRO A 166 0.63 -3.44 13.74
N PRO A 167 0.08 -2.43 13.06
CA PRO A 167 -0.70 -1.40 13.74
C PRO A 167 -1.94 -2.02 14.42
N PRO A 168 -2.51 -1.41 15.46
CA PRO A 168 -3.62 -1.97 16.25
C PRO A 168 -4.97 -1.88 15.52
N VAL A 169 -4.98 -2.22 14.24
CA VAL A 169 -6.16 -2.30 13.36
C VAL A 169 -5.99 -3.47 12.40
N PRO A 170 -7.06 -4.02 11.81
CA PRO A 170 -6.94 -5.07 10.80
C PRO A 170 -5.94 -4.71 9.70
N THR A 171 -4.99 -5.60 9.41
CA THR A 171 -3.94 -5.35 8.43
C THR A 171 -3.79 -6.49 7.43
N THR A 172 -3.67 -6.12 6.16
CA THR A 172 -3.42 -7.07 5.07
C THR A 172 -2.20 -6.66 4.27
N ALA A 173 -1.19 -7.53 4.20
CA ALA A 173 -0.05 -7.36 3.32
C ALA A 173 -0.25 -8.19 2.05
N ILE A 174 -0.32 -7.54 0.90
CA ILE A 174 -0.34 -8.19 -0.41
C ILE A 174 1.06 -8.08 -1.00
N TYR A 175 1.67 -9.20 -1.35
CA TYR A 175 3.04 -9.26 -1.81
C TYR A 175 3.20 -10.24 -2.98
N THR A 176 4.33 -10.14 -3.68
CA THR A 176 4.74 -11.09 -4.70
C THR A 176 6.16 -11.58 -4.45
N LYS A 177 6.39 -12.90 -4.54
CA LYS A 177 7.75 -13.47 -4.46
C LYS A 177 8.63 -13.09 -5.64
N ALA A 178 8.02 -12.63 -6.73
CA ALA A 178 8.70 -12.13 -7.90
C ALA A 178 8.95 -10.61 -7.87
N ASP A 179 8.86 -9.97 -6.71
CA ASP A 179 9.16 -8.55 -6.53
C ASP A 179 10.61 -8.25 -6.95
N GLY A 180 10.79 -7.34 -7.91
CA GLY A 180 12.09 -6.96 -8.45
C GLY A 180 12.69 -5.71 -7.78
N VAL A 181 11.96 -5.04 -6.89
CA VAL A 181 12.39 -3.80 -6.25
C VAL A 181 12.76 -4.02 -4.80
N VAL A 182 11.89 -4.69 -4.03
CA VAL A 182 12.13 -4.98 -2.62
C VAL A 182 12.17 -6.49 -2.37
N ASN A 183 12.91 -6.92 -1.36
CA ASN A 183 12.85 -8.30 -0.93
C ASN A 183 11.47 -8.58 -0.33
N TRP A 184 10.69 -9.43 -0.96
CA TRP A 184 9.31 -9.74 -0.58
C TRP A 184 9.14 -10.15 0.90
N ARG A 185 10.19 -10.73 1.52
CA ARG A 185 10.16 -11.09 2.94
C ARG A 185 10.00 -9.89 3.86
N THR A 186 10.44 -8.71 3.42
CA THR A 186 10.25 -7.46 4.18
C THR A 186 8.83 -6.90 4.06
N SER A 187 8.02 -7.47 3.17
CA SER A 187 6.60 -7.11 3.03
C SER A 187 5.66 -8.03 3.83
N LEU A 188 6.21 -9.01 4.57
CA LEU A 188 5.42 -9.92 5.39
C LEU A 188 5.15 -9.32 6.76
N GLN A 189 3.91 -9.36 7.18
CA GLN A 189 3.49 -9.07 8.55
C GLN A 189 3.86 -10.21 9.48
N GLN A 190 4.29 -9.88 10.68
CA GLN A 190 4.53 -10.83 11.76
C GLN A 190 3.37 -10.78 12.75
N GLY A 191 3.04 -11.91 13.33
CA GLY A 191 1.94 -12.09 14.29
C GLY A 191 0.94 -13.13 13.82
N ASP A 192 0.36 -13.83 14.78
CA ASP A 192 -0.68 -14.87 14.56
C ASP A 192 -2.08 -14.34 14.91
N ASP A 193 -2.25 -13.02 14.97
CA ASP A 193 -3.54 -12.41 15.21
C ASP A 193 -4.45 -12.61 13.98
N HIS A 194 -5.72 -12.96 14.22
CA HIS A 194 -6.71 -13.19 13.16
C HIS A 194 -7.01 -11.95 12.31
N ASP A 195 -6.60 -10.78 12.77
CA ASP A 195 -6.72 -9.53 12.01
C ASP A 195 -5.48 -9.19 11.15
N VAL A 196 -4.47 -10.10 11.13
CA VAL A 196 -3.23 -9.95 10.37
C VAL A 196 -3.18 -10.97 9.24
N HIS A 197 -3.14 -10.48 8.00
CA HIS A 197 -3.14 -11.33 6.81
C HIS A 197 -1.95 -11.07 5.89
N ASN A 198 -1.37 -12.14 5.34
CA ASN A 198 -0.36 -12.09 4.28
C ASN A 198 -0.91 -12.80 3.04
N ILE A 199 -1.03 -12.09 1.92
CA ILE A 199 -1.62 -12.61 0.68
C ILE A 199 -0.56 -12.56 -0.42
N GLU A 200 -0.17 -13.74 -0.92
CA GLU A 200 0.71 -13.85 -2.07
C GLU A 200 -0.07 -13.71 -3.38
N VAL A 201 0.46 -12.91 -4.29
CA VAL A 201 -0.06 -12.78 -5.67
C VAL A 201 1.06 -12.98 -6.66
N VAL A 202 0.72 -13.37 -7.88
CA VAL A 202 1.66 -13.36 -9.01
C VAL A 202 1.65 -11.98 -9.63
N GLY A 203 2.83 -11.37 -9.81
CA GLY A 203 2.96 -10.03 -10.39
C GLY A 203 4.37 -9.46 -10.25
N SER A 204 4.51 -8.18 -10.53
CA SER A 204 5.72 -7.38 -10.38
C SER A 204 5.51 -6.33 -9.28
N HIS A 205 6.59 -5.78 -8.72
CA HIS A 205 6.48 -4.70 -7.73
C HIS A 205 5.76 -3.46 -8.30
N ILE A 206 6.24 -2.99 -9.45
CA ILE A 206 5.69 -1.80 -10.13
C ILE A 206 4.24 -2.03 -10.55
N GLY A 207 3.89 -3.26 -10.92
CA GLY A 207 2.55 -3.62 -11.40
C GLY A 207 1.54 -3.94 -10.33
N LEU A 208 1.90 -4.07 -9.04
CA LEU A 208 0.94 -4.47 -7.99
C LEU A 208 -0.32 -3.58 -7.95
N ASN A 209 -0.19 -2.28 -8.14
CA ASN A 209 -1.34 -1.37 -8.18
C ASN A 209 -2.17 -1.45 -9.48
N LEU A 210 -1.70 -2.20 -10.49
CA LEU A 210 -2.38 -2.49 -11.76
C LEU A 210 -2.62 -4.01 -11.95
N ASN A 211 -2.60 -4.78 -10.87
CA ASN A 211 -2.75 -6.23 -10.90
C ASN A 211 -4.18 -6.65 -10.55
N ALA A 212 -4.77 -7.52 -11.38
CA ALA A 212 -6.16 -7.95 -11.23
C ALA A 212 -6.43 -8.71 -9.92
N ALA A 213 -5.49 -9.57 -9.48
CA ALA A 213 -5.62 -10.30 -8.23
C ALA A 213 -5.54 -9.35 -7.02
N VAL A 214 -4.67 -8.34 -7.09
CA VAL A 214 -4.57 -7.29 -6.06
C VAL A 214 -5.90 -6.52 -5.95
N TRP A 215 -6.50 -6.11 -7.07
CA TRP A 215 -7.78 -5.39 -7.05
C TRP A 215 -8.91 -6.24 -6.48
N PHE A 216 -8.93 -7.53 -6.81
CA PHE A 216 -9.88 -8.48 -6.22
C PHE A 216 -9.73 -8.55 -4.70
N TRP A 217 -8.50 -8.72 -4.21
CA TRP A 217 -8.25 -8.83 -2.79
C TRP A 217 -8.51 -7.52 -2.02
N ILE A 218 -8.17 -6.36 -2.60
CA ILE A 218 -8.53 -5.06 -2.02
C ILE A 218 -10.06 -4.95 -1.88
N ALA A 219 -10.82 -5.24 -2.95
CA ALA A 219 -12.27 -5.17 -2.90
C ALA A 219 -12.86 -6.13 -1.87
N LYS A 220 -12.33 -7.36 -1.78
CA LYS A 220 -12.75 -8.35 -0.80
C LYS A 220 -12.49 -7.87 0.63
N LYS A 221 -11.29 -7.38 0.93
CA LYS A 221 -10.93 -6.91 2.26
C LYS A 221 -11.70 -5.66 2.68
N LEU A 222 -11.94 -4.73 1.76
CA LEU A 222 -12.76 -3.55 2.02
C LEU A 222 -14.23 -3.89 2.32
N ALA A 223 -14.73 -5.00 1.83
CA ALA A 223 -16.11 -5.46 2.09
C ALA A 223 -16.28 -6.17 3.45
N GLU A 224 -15.17 -6.54 4.13
CA GLU A 224 -15.18 -7.23 5.42
C GLU A 224 -15.38 -6.27 6.61
N VAL A 225 -15.26 -4.95 6.42
CA VAL A 225 -15.33 -3.92 7.47
C VAL A 225 -16.48 -2.93 7.28
#